data_2ee82d6a578868df377b3595b7bfddb5
#
_entry.id   2ee82d6a578868df377b3595b7bfddb5
#
_cell.length_a   1.000
_cell.length_b   1.000
_cell.length_c   1.000
_cell.angle_alpha   90.00
_cell.angle_beta   90.00
_cell.angle_gamma   90.00
#
_symmetry.space_group_name_H-M   'P 1'
#
loop_
_entity.id
_entity.type
_entity.pdbx_description
1 polymer ?
#
loop_
_entity_poly.entity_id
_entity_poly.type
_entity_poly.pdbx_seq_one_letter_code
_entity_poly.pdbx_strand_id
1 'polypeptide(L)'
;ILSKFIEKNLNFSDLEFAASLVSKEYRSQGFWAMAYLPEQELSNVVVRIQILEGKIGSVKFFESKDVDNNLNLSKEDAEKYILRGQIPGEMLDVQTLEESIKNLDDVPGITAAASLMAGMNPGETDIAVNMSNTQLFSGSVRMDNHGSNSAGDLRLSGQVLSLIHI
;
A
#
# COMPACT_ATOMS: atom_id res chain seq x y z
N ILE A 1 9.92 -15.86 21.67
CA ILE A 1 11.04 -15.26 20.90
C ILE A 1 12.16 -14.84 21.86
N LEU A 2 11.86 -14.13 22.94
CA LEU A 2 12.86 -13.58 23.88
C LEU A 2 13.42 -14.58 24.90
N SER A 3 12.91 -15.82 24.99
CA SER A 3 13.36 -16.83 25.96
C SER A 3 14.87 -17.14 25.89
N LYS A 4 15.48 -16.93 24.71
CA LYS A 4 16.91 -17.15 24.52
C LYS A 4 17.81 -16.10 25.19
N PHE A 5 17.23 -14.97 25.61
CA PHE A 5 17.95 -13.82 26.18
C PHE A 5 17.73 -13.69 27.69
N ILE A 6 16.85 -14.48 28.28
CA ILE A 6 16.55 -14.47 29.72
C ILE A 6 17.69 -15.11 30.47
N GLU A 7 18.09 -14.53 31.62
CA GLU A 7 19.14 -15.01 32.54
C GLU A 7 20.54 -15.16 31.91
N LYS A 8 20.87 -14.35 30.91
CA LYS A 8 22.18 -14.33 30.28
C LYS A 8 22.87 -12.96 30.47
N ASN A 9 24.19 -12.98 30.49
CA ASN A 9 24.94 -11.76 30.37
C ASN A 9 24.90 -11.26 28.93
N LEU A 10 24.12 -10.21 28.70
CA LEU A 10 23.90 -9.63 27.39
C LEU A 10 24.68 -8.33 27.25
N ASN A 11 25.28 -8.12 26.11
CA ASN A 11 25.84 -6.82 25.74
C ASN A 11 24.77 -5.96 25.04
N PHE A 12 25.09 -4.69 24.78
CA PHE A 12 24.15 -3.77 24.13
C PHE A 12 23.69 -4.26 22.75
N SER A 13 24.61 -4.86 22.00
CA SER A 13 24.29 -5.42 20.66
C SER A 13 23.31 -6.59 20.72
N ASP A 14 23.40 -7.42 21.77
CA ASP A 14 22.46 -8.51 22.00
C ASP A 14 21.05 -8.00 22.32
N LEU A 15 20.98 -6.88 23.04
CA LEU A 15 19.69 -6.23 23.36
C LEU A 15 19.04 -5.56 22.14
N GLU A 16 19.84 -4.91 21.30
CA GLU A 16 19.37 -4.38 20.00
C GLU A 16 18.90 -5.50 19.09
N PHE A 17 19.61 -6.62 19.07
CA PHE A 17 19.20 -7.79 18.31
C PHE A 17 17.88 -8.36 18.85
N ALA A 18 17.70 -8.43 20.17
CA ALA A 18 16.44 -8.85 20.78
C ALA A 18 15.28 -7.93 20.37
N ALA A 19 15.48 -6.60 20.39
CA ALA A 19 14.47 -5.64 19.92
C ALA A 19 14.15 -5.84 18.43
N SER A 20 15.16 -6.08 17.58
CA SER A 20 14.94 -6.34 16.15
C SER A 20 14.12 -7.60 15.90
N LEU A 21 14.27 -8.65 16.72
CA LEU A 21 13.47 -9.86 16.63
C LEU A 21 12.00 -9.61 16.98
N VAL A 22 11.72 -8.71 17.94
CA VAL A 22 10.35 -8.30 18.26
C VAL A 22 9.73 -7.57 17.07
N SER A 23 10.44 -6.60 16.49
CA SER A 23 9.96 -5.90 15.28
C SER A 23 9.70 -6.86 14.11
N LYS A 24 10.57 -7.86 13.94
CA LYS A 24 10.41 -8.89 12.90
C LYS A 24 9.16 -9.73 13.11
N GLU A 25 8.85 -10.07 14.37
CA GLU A 25 7.65 -10.84 14.70
C GLU A 25 6.37 -10.08 14.35
N TYR A 26 6.27 -8.81 14.74
CA TYR A 26 5.14 -7.97 14.34
C TYR A 26 4.95 -7.93 12.82
N ARG A 27 6.04 -7.73 12.08
CA ARG A 27 6.00 -7.74 10.60
C ARG A 27 5.58 -9.09 10.02
N SER A 28 5.98 -10.21 10.63
CA SER A 28 5.58 -11.55 10.16
C SER A 28 4.08 -11.82 10.34
N GLN A 29 3.44 -11.07 11.26
CA GLN A 29 2.01 -11.11 11.51
C GLN A 29 1.24 -10.02 10.73
N GLY A 30 1.92 -9.27 9.84
CA GLY A 30 1.31 -8.24 9.00
C GLY A 30 1.30 -6.84 9.61
N PHE A 31 1.74 -6.66 10.87
CA PHE A 31 1.65 -5.38 11.56
C PHE A 31 2.87 -4.49 11.37
N TRP A 32 2.63 -3.20 11.28
CA TRP A 32 3.68 -2.19 11.25
C TRP A 32 4.06 -1.78 12.68
N ALA A 33 5.19 -2.30 13.17
CA ALA A 33 5.70 -1.94 14.49
C ALA A 33 7.23 -1.88 14.51
N MET A 34 7.78 -1.01 15.36
CA MET A 34 9.20 -0.87 15.62
C MET A 34 9.47 -1.03 17.11
N ALA A 35 10.31 -2.00 17.47
CA ALA A 35 10.80 -2.17 18.84
C ALA A 35 12.19 -1.54 18.98
N TYR A 36 12.41 -0.80 20.04
CA TYR A 36 13.67 -0.15 20.35
C TYR A 36 13.97 -0.14 21.85
N LEU A 37 15.23 0.15 22.19
CA LEU A 37 15.67 0.31 23.56
C LEU A 37 15.60 1.79 23.93
N PRO A 38 14.70 2.22 24.83
CA PRO A 38 14.71 3.58 25.33
C PRO A 38 15.95 3.83 26.22
N GLU A 39 16.32 5.09 26.41
CA GLU A 39 17.30 5.47 27.45
C GLU A 39 16.78 5.00 28.80
N GLN A 40 17.55 4.15 29.47
CA GLN A 40 17.16 3.55 30.75
C GLN A 40 18.36 3.27 31.63
N GLU A 41 18.17 3.39 32.95
CA GLU A 41 19.17 2.97 33.94
C GLU A 41 19.07 1.45 34.16
N LEU A 42 20.18 0.75 33.96
CA LEU A 42 20.25 -0.72 34.10
C LEU A 42 20.51 -1.18 35.55
N SER A 43 20.08 -0.38 36.52
CA SER A 43 20.35 -0.65 37.96
C SER A 43 19.62 -1.89 38.51
N ASN A 44 18.60 -2.41 37.87
CA ASN A 44 17.73 -3.49 38.38
C ASN A 44 17.73 -4.78 37.55
N VAL A 45 18.75 -5.02 36.70
CA VAL A 45 18.83 -6.24 35.87
C VAL A 45 17.61 -6.43 34.91
N VAL A 46 16.72 -5.46 34.87
CA VAL A 46 15.51 -5.50 33.99
C VAL A 46 15.73 -4.52 32.85
N VAL A 47 15.74 -5.05 31.64
CA VAL A 47 15.79 -4.25 30.38
C VAL A 47 14.40 -4.11 29.82
N ARG A 48 13.98 -2.88 29.53
CA ARG A 48 12.72 -2.57 28.86
C ARG A 48 12.96 -2.41 27.37
N ILE A 49 12.18 -3.14 26.57
CA ILE A 49 12.06 -2.93 25.13
C ILE A 49 10.74 -2.20 24.90
N GLN A 50 10.81 -1.03 24.30
CA GLN A 50 9.61 -0.26 23.95
C GLN A 50 9.20 -0.60 22.52
N ILE A 51 7.90 -0.83 22.33
CA ILE A 51 7.31 -1.11 21.02
C ILE A 51 6.50 0.11 20.61
N LEU A 52 6.84 0.66 19.45
CA LEU A 52 6.08 1.70 18.79
C LEU A 52 5.24 1.03 17.70
N GLU A 53 3.95 0.90 17.95
CA GLU A 53 2.99 0.38 16.99
C GLU A 53 2.59 1.51 16.05
N GLY A 54 2.67 1.26 14.75
CA GLY A 54 2.22 2.20 13.74
C GLY A 54 0.71 2.19 13.67
N LYS A 55 0.08 3.29 14.09
CA LYS A 55 -1.37 3.49 13.98
C LYS A 55 -1.70 4.16 12.66
N ILE A 56 -2.86 3.83 12.13
CA ILE A 56 -3.38 4.48 10.93
C ILE A 56 -3.70 5.93 11.24
N GLY A 57 -3.00 6.84 10.57
CA GLY A 57 -3.26 8.28 10.58
C GLY A 57 -4.31 8.67 9.54
N SER A 58 -3.98 9.61 8.68
CA SER A 58 -4.84 10.09 7.61
C SER A 58 -4.45 9.52 6.25
N VAL A 59 -5.44 9.42 5.35
CA VAL A 59 -5.19 9.15 3.93
C VAL A 59 -4.95 10.48 3.22
N LYS A 60 -3.79 10.63 2.58
CA LYS A 60 -3.40 11.84 1.84
C LYS A 60 -3.28 11.54 0.36
N PHE A 61 -4.03 12.26 -0.45
CA PHE A 61 -3.97 12.13 -1.90
C PHE A 61 -2.99 13.14 -2.47
N PHE A 62 -2.03 12.64 -3.24
CA PHE A 62 -1.07 13.44 -3.97
C PHE A 62 -1.45 13.42 -5.45
N GLU A 63 -1.60 14.59 -6.03
CA GLU A 63 -1.89 14.74 -7.46
C GLU A 63 -0.57 14.71 -8.24
N SER A 64 -0.50 13.86 -9.25
CA SER A 64 0.53 13.97 -10.26
C SER A 64 0.29 15.26 -11.07
N LYS A 65 1.34 16.03 -11.34
CA LYS A 65 1.26 17.35 -12.02
C LYS A 65 0.64 17.32 -13.42
N ASP A 66 0.45 16.12 -13.97
CA ASP A 66 0.00 15.91 -15.35
C ASP A 66 -1.45 15.42 -15.45
N VAL A 67 -2.23 15.45 -14.36
CA VAL A 67 -3.58 14.89 -14.35
C VAL A 67 -4.61 16.00 -14.26
N ASP A 68 -5.52 16.04 -15.24
CA ASP A 68 -6.76 16.80 -15.19
C ASP A 68 -7.48 16.55 -13.85
N ASN A 69 -7.98 17.62 -13.23
CA ASN A 69 -8.69 17.63 -11.93
C ASN A 69 -9.97 16.75 -11.89
N ASN A 70 -10.18 15.89 -12.88
CA ASN A 70 -11.37 15.07 -13.02
C ASN A 70 -10.99 13.58 -12.97
N LEU A 71 -10.70 13.09 -11.75
CA LEU A 71 -10.48 11.66 -11.54
C LEU A 71 -11.77 10.88 -11.82
N ASN A 72 -11.63 9.71 -12.45
CA ASN A 72 -12.75 8.80 -12.73
C ASN A 72 -13.35 8.21 -11.44
N LEU A 73 -12.63 8.27 -10.33
CA LEU A 73 -13.09 7.90 -9.00
C LEU A 73 -12.89 9.08 -8.04
N SER A 74 -13.88 9.37 -7.20
CA SER A 74 -13.78 10.42 -6.19
C SER A 74 -12.75 10.04 -5.10
N LYS A 75 -12.11 11.06 -4.48
CA LYS A 75 -11.16 10.84 -3.38
C LYS A 75 -11.86 10.19 -2.17
N GLU A 76 -13.12 10.58 -1.92
CA GLU A 76 -13.93 10.02 -0.83
C GLU A 76 -14.22 8.53 -1.03
N ASP A 77 -14.48 8.11 -2.27
CA ASP A 77 -14.71 6.70 -2.55
C ASP A 77 -13.41 5.91 -2.54
N ALA A 78 -12.32 6.47 -3.05
CA ALA A 78 -10.99 5.87 -2.95
C ALA A 78 -10.57 5.67 -1.48
N GLU A 79 -10.82 6.65 -0.60
CA GLU A 79 -10.55 6.53 0.84
C GLU A 79 -11.33 5.38 1.47
N LYS A 80 -12.60 5.18 1.10
CA LYS A 80 -13.41 4.03 1.56
C LYS A 80 -12.84 2.69 1.12
N TYR A 81 -12.26 2.62 -0.10
CA TYR A 81 -11.55 1.42 -0.56
C TYR A 81 -10.31 1.15 0.28
N ILE A 82 -9.51 2.18 0.55
CA ILE A 82 -8.23 2.07 1.26
C ILE A 82 -8.46 1.67 2.73
N LEU A 83 -9.44 2.29 3.39
CA LEU A 83 -9.78 2.03 4.78
C LEU A 83 -10.71 0.83 4.97
N ARG A 84 -10.98 0.06 3.93
CA ARG A 84 -11.83 -1.12 4.03
C ARG A 84 -11.19 -2.19 4.93
N GLY A 85 -11.87 -2.48 6.03
CA GLY A 85 -11.39 -3.45 7.03
C GLY A 85 -10.37 -2.89 8.02
N GLN A 86 -10.09 -1.59 7.98
CA GLN A 86 -9.21 -0.90 8.91
C GLN A 86 -9.87 0.36 9.47
N ILE A 87 -9.51 0.73 10.70
CA ILE A 87 -10.09 1.89 11.38
C ILE A 87 -8.97 2.90 11.68
N PRO A 88 -9.08 4.18 11.29
CA PRO A 88 -8.12 5.21 11.67
C PRO A 88 -7.92 5.26 13.19
N GLY A 89 -6.68 5.36 13.63
CA GLY A 89 -6.26 5.32 15.03
C GLY A 89 -5.97 3.92 15.59
N GLU A 90 -6.35 2.86 14.91
CA GLU A 90 -5.96 1.49 15.24
C GLU A 90 -4.62 1.10 14.59
N MET A 91 -4.07 -0.04 14.98
CA MET A 91 -2.81 -0.55 14.46
C MET A 91 -2.91 -0.86 12.96
N LEU A 92 -1.93 -0.38 12.19
CA LEU A 92 -1.87 -0.59 10.75
C LEU A 92 -1.55 -2.05 10.42
N ASP A 93 -2.47 -2.72 9.76
CA ASP A 93 -2.26 -3.99 9.09
C ASP A 93 -1.83 -3.73 7.64
N VAL A 94 -0.56 -3.97 7.38
CA VAL A 94 0.06 -3.74 6.07
C VAL A 94 -0.52 -4.66 5.00
N GLN A 95 -0.84 -5.90 5.36
CA GLN A 95 -1.39 -6.87 4.41
C GLN A 95 -2.79 -6.46 3.94
N THR A 96 -3.66 -6.09 4.88
CA THR A 96 -5.00 -5.57 4.54
C THR A 96 -4.91 -4.28 3.72
N LEU A 97 -3.92 -3.41 4.01
CA LEU A 97 -3.70 -2.20 3.21
C LEU A 97 -3.26 -2.53 1.78
N GLU A 98 -2.30 -3.43 1.61
CA GLU A 98 -1.82 -3.85 0.29
C GLU A 98 -2.95 -4.45 -0.55
N GLU A 99 -3.80 -5.29 0.04
CA GLU A 99 -4.99 -5.84 -0.62
C GLU A 99 -5.98 -4.75 -1.02
N SER A 100 -6.20 -3.76 -0.14
CA SER A 100 -7.11 -2.64 -0.41
C SER A 100 -6.59 -1.76 -1.56
N ILE A 101 -5.28 -1.46 -1.58
CA ILE A 101 -4.67 -0.70 -2.66
C ILE A 101 -4.70 -1.45 -3.99
N LYS A 102 -4.45 -2.76 -3.96
CA LYS A 102 -4.56 -3.59 -5.16
C LYS A 102 -5.99 -3.61 -5.70
N ASN A 103 -6.99 -3.76 -4.82
CA ASN A 103 -8.40 -3.70 -5.22
C ASN A 103 -8.76 -2.32 -5.81
N LEU A 104 -8.15 -1.24 -5.30
CA LEU A 104 -8.34 0.10 -5.85
C LEU A 104 -7.68 0.25 -7.23
N ASP A 105 -6.47 -0.31 -7.42
CA ASP A 105 -5.76 -0.29 -8.71
C ASP A 105 -6.46 -1.16 -9.77
N ASP A 106 -7.18 -2.19 -9.36
CA ASP A 106 -7.98 -3.05 -10.24
C ASP A 106 -9.29 -2.36 -10.73
N VAL A 107 -9.63 -1.15 -10.23
CA VAL A 107 -10.80 -0.40 -10.69
C VAL A 107 -10.55 0.14 -12.10
N PRO A 108 -11.43 -0.19 -13.09
CA PRO A 108 -11.23 0.29 -14.46
C PRO A 108 -11.18 1.81 -14.57
N GLY A 109 -10.20 2.31 -15.32
CA GLY A 109 -10.07 3.74 -15.60
C GLY A 109 -9.22 4.52 -14.61
N ILE A 110 -8.65 3.86 -13.60
CA ILE A 110 -7.69 4.47 -12.69
C ILE A 110 -6.46 3.58 -12.52
N THR A 111 -5.38 4.17 -12.06
CA THR A 111 -4.22 3.48 -11.48
C THR A 111 -3.97 4.09 -10.12
N ALA A 112 -3.73 3.25 -9.12
CA ALA A 112 -3.49 3.67 -7.76
C ALA A 112 -2.22 3.05 -7.19
N ALA A 113 -1.44 3.86 -6.49
CA ALA A 113 -0.28 3.41 -5.73
C ALA A 113 -0.26 4.11 -4.39
N ALA A 114 0.15 3.42 -3.34
CA ALA A 114 0.28 4.01 -2.03
C ALA A 114 1.68 3.83 -1.45
N SER A 115 2.04 4.73 -0.57
CA SER A 115 3.25 4.66 0.26
C SER A 115 2.91 5.09 1.68
N LEU A 116 3.68 4.60 2.64
CA LEU A 116 3.55 4.97 4.04
C LEU A 116 4.47 6.15 4.35
N MET A 117 3.97 7.11 5.10
CA MET A 117 4.71 8.26 5.56
C MET A 117 4.44 8.52 7.05
N ALA A 118 5.34 9.24 7.72
CA ALA A 118 5.12 9.62 9.11
C ALA A 118 3.89 10.51 9.24
N GLY A 119 3.03 10.20 10.21
CA GLY A 119 1.87 11.02 10.56
C GLY A 119 2.25 12.23 11.40
N MET A 120 1.23 12.98 11.83
CA MET A 120 1.43 14.19 12.63
C MET A 120 1.83 13.89 14.09
N ASN A 121 1.36 12.78 14.64
CA ASN A 121 1.68 12.38 16.00
C ASN A 121 2.67 11.21 16.02
N PRO A 122 3.49 11.08 17.09
CA PRO A 122 4.38 9.93 17.26
C PRO A 122 3.60 8.61 17.21
N GLY A 123 4.05 7.68 16.35
CA GLY A 123 3.40 6.39 16.17
C GLY A 123 2.26 6.39 15.14
N GLU A 124 1.85 7.53 14.61
CA GLU A 124 0.93 7.59 13.47
C GLU A 124 1.65 7.39 12.15
N THR A 125 0.99 6.70 11.25
CA THR A 125 1.44 6.44 9.88
C THR A 125 0.35 6.89 8.93
N ASP A 126 0.64 7.94 8.15
CA ASP A 126 -0.25 8.41 7.10
C ASP A 126 -0.06 7.57 5.82
N ILE A 127 -1.14 7.37 5.11
CA ILE A 127 -1.16 6.64 3.84
C ILE A 127 -1.16 7.67 2.72
N ALA A 128 -0.04 7.78 2.01
CA ALA A 128 0.11 8.66 0.86
C ALA A 128 -0.31 7.92 -0.41
N VAL A 129 -1.36 8.40 -1.07
CA VAL A 129 -1.96 7.76 -2.24
C VAL A 129 -1.76 8.63 -3.46
N ASN A 130 -1.22 8.04 -4.52
CA ASN A 130 -1.15 8.61 -5.85
C ASN A 130 -2.17 7.91 -6.73
N MET A 131 -3.10 8.67 -7.31
CA MET A 131 -4.06 8.16 -8.28
C MET A 131 -3.94 8.92 -9.60
N SER A 132 -4.11 8.20 -10.70
CA SER A 132 -4.16 8.77 -12.03
C SER A 132 -5.21 8.06 -12.87
N ASN A 133 -5.77 8.79 -13.85
CA ASN A 133 -6.70 8.22 -14.81
C ASN A 133 -5.96 7.34 -15.82
N THR A 134 -6.58 6.22 -16.19
CA THR A 134 -6.18 5.42 -17.35
C THR A 134 -7.22 5.52 -18.46
N GLN A 135 -6.86 5.11 -19.66
CA GLN A 135 -7.76 5.16 -20.81
C GLN A 135 -8.92 4.18 -20.62
N LEU A 136 -10.15 4.72 -20.62
CA LEU A 136 -11.40 3.92 -20.57
C LEU A 136 -11.76 3.32 -21.93
N PHE A 137 -11.26 3.91 -23.00
CA PHE A 137 -11.54 3.47 -24.37
C PHE A 137 -10.24 3.26 -25.12
N SER A 138 -10.14 2.17 -25.83
CA SER A 138 -9.09 1.93 -26.82
C SER A 138 -9.70 1.40 -28.12
N GLY A 139 -9.06 1.73 -29.24
CA GLY A 139 -9.52 1.26 -30.52
C GLY A 139 -8.38 1.05 -31.49
N SER A 140 -8.58 0.13 -32.42
CA SER A 140 -7.66 -0.10 -33.52
C SER A 140 -8.42 -0.27 -34.83
N VAL A 141 -7.85 0.26 -35.90
CA VAL A 141 -8.30 0.03 -37.25
C VAL A 141 -7.17 -0.66 -38.00
N ARG A 142 -7.51 -1.78 -38.64
CA ARG A 142 -6.55 -2.55 -39.42
C ARG A 142 -7.09 -2.66 -40.86
N MET A 143 -6.21 -2.44 -41.81
CA MET A 143 -6.45 -2.63 -43.22
C MET A 143 -5.41 -3.63 -43.73
N ASP A 144 -5.90 -4.68 -44.38
CA ASP A 144 -5.03 -5.72 -44.95
C ASP A 144 -5.60 -6.20 -46.32
N ASN A 145 -4.80 -6.91 -47.08
CA ASN A 145 -5.15 -7.45 -48.40
C ASN A 145 -5.39 -8.97 -48.37
N HIS A 146 -5.79 -9.49 -47.22
CA HIS A 146 -6.09 -10.92 -47.03
C HIS A 146 -7.57 -11.21 -47.24
N GLY A 147 -8.26 -10.42 -48.04
CA GLY A 147 -9.61 -10.67 -48.47
C GLY A 147 -9.73 -11.90 -49.39
N SER A 148 -10.95 -12.32 -49.68
CA SER A 148 -11.18 -13.44 -50.60
C SER A 148 -11.33 -12.94 -52.04
N ASN A 149 -10.82 -13.70 -53.04
CA ASN A 149 -10.95 -13.38 -54.48
C ASN A 149 -12.41 -13.16 -54.95
N SER A 150 -13.39 -13.66 -54.20
CA SER A 150 -14.81 -13.52 -54.52
C SER A 150 -15.45 -12.25 -53.94
N ALA A 151 -14.85 -11.65 -52.88
CA ALA A 151 -15.41 -10.50 -52.18
C ALA A 151 -14.51 -9.24 -52.25
N GLY A 152 -13.32 -9.37 -52.85
CA GLY A 152 -12.31 -8.33 -52.93
C GLY A 152 -11.13 -8.58 -51.96
N ASP A 153 -9.92 -8.24 -52.42
CA ASP A 153 -8.68 -8.52 -51.70
C ASP A 153 -8.49 -7.61 -50.49
N LEU A 154 -9.17 -6.48 -50.42
CA LEU A 154 -9.03 -5.49 -49.40
C LEU A 154 -9.99 -5.75 -48.25
N ARG A 155 -9.45 -5.90 -47.02
CA ARG A 155 -10.22 -6.08 -45.79
C ARG A 155 -9.94 -4.95 -44.83
N LEU A 156 -11.00 -4.32 -44.33
CA LEU A 156 -10.95 -3.33 -43.27
C LEU A 156 -11.60 -3.92 -42.02
N SER A 157 -10.89 -3.91 -40.92
CA SER A 157 -11.40 -4.33 -39.61
C SER A 157 -11.20 -3.24 -38.58
N GLY A 158 -12.21 -3.01 -37.74
CA GLY A 158 -12.16 -2.07 -36.64
C GLY A 158 -12.49 -2.78 -35.33
N GLN A 159 -11.77 -2.44 -34.28
CA GLN A 159 -12.03 -2.92 -32.92
C GLN A 159 -12.08 -1.72 -31.98
N VAL A 160 -13.10 -1.68 -31.14
CA VAL A 160 -13.23 -0.73 -30.03
C VAL A 160 -13.36 -1.52 -28.75
N LEU A 161 -12.52 -1.23 -27.78
CA LEU A 161 -12.56 -1.78 -26.43
C LEU A 161 -12.97 -0.68 -25.48
N SER A 162 -14.02 -0.92 -24.69
CA SER A 162 -14.43 -0.05 -23.59
C SER A 162 -14.25 -0.81 -22.26
N LEU A 163 -13.64 -0.17 -21.29
CA LEU A 163 -13.50 -0.68 -19.93
C LEU A 163 -14.67 -0.22 -19.02
N ILE A 164 -15.68 0.45 -19.59
CA ILE A 164 -16.88 0.83 -18.86
C ILE A 164 -17.78 -0.41 -18.74
N HIS A 165 -18.02 -0.82 -17.53
CA HIS A 165 -19.04 -1.83 -17.24
C HIS A 165 -20.40 -1.12 -17.17
N ILE A 166 -21.29 -1.49 -18.06
CA ILE A 166 -22.69 -1.00 -18.07
C ILE A 166 -23.51 -1.84 -17.08
#